data_4d0a11da9980d18babad1742e2ed5c7f
#
_entry.id   4d0a11da9980d18babad1742e2ed5c7f
#
_cell.length_a   1.000
_cell.length_b   1.000
_cell.length_c   1.000
_cell.angle_alpha   90.00
_cell.angle_beta   90.00
_cell.angle_gamma   90.00
#
_symmetry.space_group_name_H-M   'P 1'
#
loop_
_entity.id
_entity.type
_entity.pdbx_description
1 polymer ?
#
loop_
_entity_poly.entity_id
_entity_poly.type
_entity_poly.pdbx_seq_one_letter_code
_entity_poly.pdbx_strand_id
1 'polypeptide(L)'
;PIFASLTKDQQLDTISLEEALELFKFPKEIGSHKGETVTVNNGRYGPYIKFSTKSISIPNGIDPHTVDLNIAIELIDEKLKSEEPIHTYNEKPVTKGKGRFGPFIKWNDMFINVNKTYDFDNLSKNDIEELIELKIQKEKEKLVSEWVDEGIKVEKGRWGRSIISSGKKKVEIPKEIDPKTITLD
;
A
#
# COMPACT_ATOMS: atom_id res chain seq x y z
N PRO A 1 31.86 -5.01 -11.94
CA PRO A 1 31.79 -4.68 -10.53
C PRO A 1 30.42 -5.08 -9.98
N ILE A 2 30.38 -5.63 -8.76
CA ILE A 2 29.16 -5.95 -8.03
C ILE A 2 28.90 -4.78 -7.08
N PHE A 3 27.65 -4.33 -7.05
CA PHE A 3 27.20 -3.22 -6.20
C PHE A 3 26.17 -3.72 -5.20
N ALA A 4 26.25 -3.25 -3.95
CA ALA A 4 25.25 -3.45 -2.93
C ALA A 4 24.71 -2.09 -2.46
N SER A 5 23.42 -2.01 -2.16
CA SER A 5 22.78 -0.79 -1.66
C SER A 5 22.84 -0.78 -0.13
N LEU A 6 23.17 0.37 0.44
CA LEU A 6 23.04 0.59 1.88
C LEU A 6 21.58 0.49 2.33
N THR A 7 21.36 -0.01 3.52
CA THR A 7 20.05 0.01 4.16
C THR A 7 19.72 1.42 4.66
N LYS A 8 18.47 1.63 5.05
CA LYS A 8 17.98 2.95 5.49
C LYS A 8 18.74 3.51 6.71
N ASP A 9 19.24 2.62 7.54
CA ASP A 9 19.90 2.96 8.81
C ASP A 9 21.44 2.97 8.70
N GLN A 10 21.99 2.72 7.50
CA GLN A 10 23.41 2.72 7.21
C GLN A 10 23.83 3.96 6.43
N GLN A 11 25.01 4.48 6.75
CA GLN A 11 25.63 5.61 6.07
C GLN A 11 27.00 5.21 5.55
N LEU A 12 27.39 5.76 4.39
CA LEU A 12 28.67 5.43 3.73
C LEU A 12 29.88 5.72 4.61
N ASP A 13 29.81 6.78 5.40
CA ASP A 13 30.92 7.26 6.22
C ASP A 13 31.10 6.50 7.55
N THR A 14 30.08 5.72 7.95
CA THR A 14 30.07 5.04 9.25
C THR A 14 29.97 3.52 9.16
N ILE A 15 29.69 2.99 7.98
CA ILE A 15 29.56 1.54 7.78
C ILE A 15 30.91 0.83 7.98
N SER A 16 30.92 -0.22 8.80
CA SER A 16 32.11 -1.09 8.95
C SER A 16 32.31 -1.99 7.73
N LEU A 17 33.56 -2.51 7.58
CA LEU A 17 33.84 -3.47 6.52
C LEU A 17 32.98 -4.74 6.63
N GLU A 18 32.75 -5.20 7.86
CA GLU A 18 31.94 -6.39 8.13
C GLU A 18 30.50 -6.19 7.68
N GLU A 19 29.88 -5.05 8.08
CA GLU A 19 28.53 -4.68 7.64
C GLU A 19 28.44 -4.51 6.12
N ALA A 20 29.45 -3.91 5.50
CA ALA A 20 29.51 -3.77 4.05
C ALA A 20 29.56 -5.13 3.35
N LEU A 21 30.35 -6.09 3.86
CA LEU A 21 30.43 -7.43 3.32
C LEU A 21 29.12 -8.21 3.47
N GLU A 22 28.37 -7.99 4.54
CA GLU A 22 27.04 -8.59 4.73
C GLU A 22 26.06 -8.18 3.62
N LEU A 23 26.14 -6.94 3.11
CA LEU A 23 25.27 -6.48 2.03
C LEU A 23 25.50 -7.26 0.72
N PHE A 24 26.71 -7.76 0.49
CA PHE A 24 27.02 -8.56 -0.69
C PHE A 24 26.55 -10.02 -0.62
N LYS A 25 26.05 -10.46 0.55
CA LYS A 25 25.40 -11.78 0.68
C LYS A 25 24.03 -11.82 -0.01
N PHE A 26 23.48 -10.67 -0.37
CA PHE A 26 22.25 -10.55 -1.13
C PHE A 26 22.51 -10.14 -2.59
N PRO A 27 21.69 -10.61 -3.55
CA PRO A 27 20.55 -11.51 -3.40
C PRO A 27 20.96 -12.93 -3.02
N LYS A 28 20.26 -13.53 -2.04
CA LYS A 28 20.45 -14.92 -1.62
C LYS A 28 19.32 -15.77 -2.20
N GLU A 29 19.64 -16.72 -3.07
CA GLU A 29 18.70 -17.73 -3.52
C GLU A 29 18.47 -18.74 -2.41
N ILE A 30 17.22 -18.98 -2.06
CA ILE A 30 16.80 -19.87 -0.97
C ILE A 30 16.03 -21.09 -1.45
N GLY A 31 15.73 -21.17 -2.75
CA GLY A 31 15.10 -22.33 -3.39
C GLY A 31 14.08 -21.91 -4.44
N SER A 32 13.13 -22.80 -4.72
CA SER A 32 12.06 -22.56 -5.68
C SER A 32 10.70 -22.93 -5.10
N HIS A 33 9.65 -22.19 -5.49
CA HIS A 33 8.26 -22.44 -5.15
C HIS A 33 7.39 -22.31 -6.40
N LYS A 34 6.50 -23.28 -6.64
CA LYS A 34 5.63 -23.32 -7.83
C LYS A 34 6.37 -23.11 -9.15
N GLY A 35 7.62 -23.62 -9.25
CA GLY A 35 8.44 -23.51 -10.45
C GLY A 35 9.20 -22.19 -10.63
N GLU A 36 9.03 -21.24 -9.70
CA GLU A 36 9.70 -19.94 -9.72
C GLU A 36 10.78 -19.84 -8.63
N THR A 37 11.90 -19.22 -8.95
CA THR A 37 13.00 -19.02 -8.00
C THR A 37 12.59 -18.02 -6.91
N VAL A 38 12.92 -18.35 -5.66
CA VAL A 38 12.71 -17.51 -4.49
C VAL A 38 14.05 -16.96 -4.02
N THR A 39 14.19 -15.64 -3.98
CA THR A 39 15.39 -14.97 -3.50
C THR A 39 15.08 -14.00 -2.37
N VAL A 40 15.96 -13.92 -1.38
CA VAL A 40 15.96 -12.86 -0.37
C VAL A 40 16.86 -11.74 -0.87
N ASN A 41 16.37 -10.53 -0.78
CA ASN A 41 17.05 -9.33 -1.26
C ASN A 41 17.05 -8.27 -0.17
N ASN A 42 17.99 -7.34 -0.25
CA ASN A 42 18.03 -6.15 0.57
C ASN A 42 17.81 -4.91 -0.30
N GLY A 43 16.85 -4.08 0.03
CA GLY A 43 16.49 -2.92 -0.76
C GLY A 43 16.35 -1.66 0.08
N ARG A 44 16.15 -0.52 -0.58
CA ARG A 44 16.01 0.80 0.05
C ARG A 44 14.93 0.87 1.15
N TYR A 45 13.90 0.05 1.04
CA TYR A 45 12.77 0.02 1.98
C TYR A 45 12.88 -1.13 2.99
N GLY A 46 14.02 -1.81 3.03
CA GLY A 46 14.28 -2.96 3.88
C GLY A 46 14.38 -4.28 3.12
N PRO A 47 14.58 -5.38 3.83
CA PRO A 47 14.71 -6.71 3.25
C PRO A 47 13.36 -7.20 2.68
N TYR A 48 13.44 -7.92 1.56
CA TYR A 48 12.27 -8.47 0.89
C TYR A 48 12.57 -9.79 0.18
N ILE A 49 11.53 -10.59 0.02
CA ILE A 49 11.55 -11.79 -0.82
C ILE A 49 11.09 -11.41 -2.21
N LYS A 50 11.87 -11.78 -3.22
CA LYS A 50 11.47 -11.70 -4.62
C LYS A 50 10.98 -13.06 -5.08
N PHE A 51 9.76 -13.09 -5.59
CA PHE A 51 9.10 -14.28 -6.13
C PHE A 51 8.38 -13.91 -7.42
N SER A 52 8.83 -14.45 -8.54
CA SER A 52 8.36 -14.06 -9.88
C SER A 52 8.47 -12.55 -10.09
N THR A 53 7.37 -11.87 -10.37
CA THR A 53 7.29 -10.41 -10.53
C THR A 53 6.98 -9.65 -9.22
N LYS A 54 6.78 -10.38 -8.11
CA LYS A 54 6.35 -9.80 -6.83
C LYS A 54 7.53 -9.61 -5.88
N SER A 55 7.42 -8.55 -5.08
CA SER A 55 8.31 -8.28 -3.95
C SER A 55 7.49 -8.28 -2.67
N ILE A 56 7.86 -9.12 -1.73
CA ILE A 56 7.18 -9.33 -0.45
C ILE A 56 8.11 -8.85 0.66
N SER A 57 7.73 -7.81 1.37
CA SER A 57 8.53 -7.29 2.49
C SER A 57 8.65 -8.33 3.59
N ILE A 58 9.85 -8.51 4.12
CA ILE A 58 10.09 -9.32 5.31
C ILE A 58 9.68 -8.49 6.53
N PRO A 59 8.79 -8.98 7.40
CA PRO A 59 8.36 -8.27 8.59
C PRO A 59 9.50 -7.93 9.54
N ASN A 60 9.39 -6.79 10.24
CA ASN A 60 10.33 -6.45 11.31
C ASN A 60 10.34 -7.56 12.38
N GLY A 61 11.52 -8.01 12.77
CA GLY A 61 11.71 -9.10 13.74
C GLY A 61 12.11 -10.44 13.11
N ILE A 62 12.06 -10.56 11.78
CA ILE A 62 12.64 -11.69 11.04
C ILE A 62 13.96 -11.23 10.45
N ASP A 63 15.05 -11.89 10.83
CA ASP A 63 16.37 -11.63 10.26
C ASP A 63 16.44 -12.18 8.82
N PRO A 64 16.69 -11.33 7.81
CA PRO A 64 16.76 -11.77 6.41
C PRO A 64 17.83 -12.84 6.13
N HIS A 65 18.87 -12.93 6.97
CA HIS A 65 19.90 -13.95 6.85
C HIS A 65 19.42 -15.35 7.23
N THR A 66 18.42 -15.43 8.15
CA THR A 66 17.85 -16.68 8.66
C THR A 66 16.62 -17.13 7.89
N VAL A 67 16.11 -16.31 6.96
CA VAL A 67 14.97 -16.68 6.13
C VAL A 67 15.33 -17.90 5.28
N ASP A 68 14.62 -18.97 5.51
CA ASP A 68 14.65 -20.20 4.71
C ASP A 68 13.47 -20.25 3.72
N LEU A 69 13.42 -21.31 2.93
CA LEU A 69 12.36 -21.49 1.94
C LEU A 69 10.96 -21.62 2.59
N ASN A 70 10.85 -22.23 3.77
CA ASN A 70 9.56 -22.44 4.42
C ASN A 70 8.97 -21.13 4.89
N ILE A 71 9.77 -20.30 5.59
CA ILE A 71 9.38 -18.94 6.00
C ILE A 71 9.00 -18.10 4.78
N ALA A 72 9.78 -18.21 3.71
CA ALA A 72 9.50 -17.49 2.47
C ALA A 72 8.16 -17.93 1.84
N ILE A 73 7.87 -19.22 1.80
CA ILE A 73 6.61 -19.75 1.27
C ILE A 73 5.42 -19.23 2.08
N GLU A 74 5.50 -19.24 3.40
CA GLU A 74 4.45 -18.70 4.28
C GLU A 74 4.15 -17.24 3.95
N LEU A 75 5.18 -16.40 3.85
CA LEU A 75 5.03 -14.97 3.51
C LEU A 75 4.50 -14.76 2.08
N ILE A 76 4.92 -15.58 1.13
CA ILE A 76 4.44 -15.56 -0.25
C ILE A 76 2.95 -15.94 -0.30
N ASP A 77 2.57 -17.04 0.34
CA ASP A 77 1.20 -17.52 0.32
C ASP A 77 0.25 -16.58 1.10
N GLU A 78 0.69 -15.98 2.20
CA GLU A 78 -0.06 -14.91 2.89
C GLU A 78 -0.30 -13.73 1.96
N LYS A 79 0.73 -13.29 1.24
CA LYS A 79 0.63 -12.21 0.27
C LYS A 79 -0.30 -12.55 -0.89
N LEU A 80 -0.20 -13.74 -1.45
CA LEU A 80 -1.06 -14.22 -2.53
C LEU A 80 -2.52 -14.28 -2.10
N LYS A 81 -2.81 -14.85 -0.90
CA LYS A 81 -4.16 -14.88 -0.32
C LYS A 81 -4.74 -13.47 -0.10
N SER A 82 -3.90 -12.51 0.30
CA SER A 82 -4.35 -11.12 0.48
C SER A 82 -4.69 -10.41 -0.84
N GLU A 83 -4.19 -10.91 -1.95
CA GLU A 83 -4.47 -10.39 -3.29
C GLU A 83 -5.62 -11.13 -4.00
N GLU A 84 -6.06 -12.28 -3.47
CA GLU A 84 -7.23 -12.97 -3.98
C GLU A 84 -8.50 -12.15 -3.71
N PRO A 85 -9.37 -11.98 -4.72
CA PRO A 85 -10.64 -11.30 -4.52
C PRO A 85 -11.53 -12.05 -3.53
N ILE A 86 -11.97 -11.38 -2.48
CA ILE A 86 -12.93 -11.92 -1.53
C ILE A 86 -14.38 -11.71 -1.98
N HIS A 87 -14.58 -10.76 -2.90
CA HIS A 87 -15.87 -10.42 -3.48
C HIS A 87 -15.69 -9.66 -4.79
N THR A 88 -16.77 -9.53 -5.58
CA THR A 88 -16.83 -8.65 -6.75
C THR A 88 -17.98 -7.67 -6.58
N TYR A 89 -17.71 -6.37 -6.64
CA TYR A 89 -18.71 -5.31 -6.55
C TYR A 89 -18.60 -4.40 -7.78
N ASN A 90 -19.71 -4.21 -8.50
CA ASN A 90 -19.77 -3.46 -9.77
C ASN A 90 -18.65 -3.89 -10.75
N GLU A 91 -18.59 -5.20 -11.01
CA GLU A 91 -17.62 -5.83 -11.93
C GLU A 91 -16.14 -5.67 -11.55
N LYS A 92 -15.85 -5.10 -10.38
CA LYS A 92 -14.48 -4.91 -9.90
C LYS A 92 -14.19 -5.78 -8.68
N PRO A 93 -13.00 -6.38 -8.64
CA PRO A 93 -12.61 -7.24 -7.53
C PRO A 93 -12.41 -6.43 -6.24
N VAL A 94 -12.83 -7.03 -5.13
CA VAL A 94 -12.56 -6.55 -3.78
C VAL A 94 -11.55 -7.47 -3.14
N THR A 95 -10.45 -6.93 -2.67
CA THR A 95 -9.41 -7.66 -1.94
C THR A 95 -9.35 -7.18 -0.49
N LYS A 96 -8.81 -8.00 0.41
CA LYS A 96 -8.61 -7.61 1.81
C LYS A 96 -7.13 -7.65 2.20
N GLY A 97 -6.75 -6.84 3.16
CA GLY A 97 -5.37 -6.80 3.64
C GLY A 97 -5.26 -6.16 5.02
N LYS A 98 -4.09 -6.30 5.63
CA LYS A 98 -3.72 -5.61 6.88
C LYS A 98 -2.59 -4.63 6.57
N GLY A 99 -2.74 -3.39 6.98
CA GLY A 99 -1.76 -2.34 6.76
C GLY A 99 -1.39 -1.60 8.05
N ARG A 100 -0.55 -0.58 7.93
CA ARG A 100 -0.10 0.26 9.06
C ARG A 100 -1.27 0.84 9.88
N PHE A 101 -2.40 1.10 9.25
CA PHE A 101 -3.58 1.70 9.86
C PHE A 101 -4.66 0.66 10.22
N GLY A 102 -4.30 -0.61 10.24
CA GLY A 102 -5.20 -1.72 10.56
C GLY A 102 -5.72 -2.46 9.33
N PRO A 103 -6.76 -3.30 9.52
CA PRO A 103 -7.36 -4.07 8.46
C PRO A 103 -8.13 -3.18 7.48
N PHE A 104 -8.10 -3.54 6.21
CA PHE A 104 -8.78 -2.81 5.14
C PHE A 104 -9.29 -3.75 4.04
N ILE A 105 -10.28 -3.27 3.29
CA ILE A 105 -10.61 -3.81 1.97
C ILE A 105 -10.18 -2.80 0.90
N LYS A 106 -9.78 -3.31 -0.26
CA LYS A 106 -9.42 -2.50 -1.42
C LYS A 106 -10.40 -2.78 -2.55
N TRP A 107 -11.01 -1.71 -3.07
CA TRP A 107 -11.89 -1.74 -4.23
C TRP A 107 -11.63 -0.52 -5.11
N ASN A 108 -11.42 -0.73 -6.41
CA ASN A 108 -11.22 0.35 -7.40
C ASN A 108 -10.22 1.43 -6.93
N ASP A 109 -9.02 1.00 -6.49
CA ASP A 109 -7.95 1.84 -5.91
C ASP A 109 -8.30 2.60 -4.62
N MET A 110 -9.49 2.41 -4.09
CA MET A 110 -9.88 2.93 -2.78
C MET A 110 -9.53 1.95 -1.66
N PHE A 111 -8.85 2.45 -0.64
CA PHE A 111 -8.62 1.72 0.60
C PHE A 111 -9.71 2.10 1.61
N ILE A 112 -10.40 1.09 2.13
CA ILE A 112 -11.53 1.25 3.05
C ILE A 112 -11.17 0.51 4.33
N ASN A 113 -10.94 1.26 5.40
CA ASN A 113 -10.61 0.66 6.69
C ASN A 113 -11.81 -0.12 7.24
N VAL A 114 -11.54 -1.34 7.69
CA VAL A 114 -12.52 -2.18 8.37
C VAL A 114 -12.38 -1.90 9.87
N ASN A 115 -13.36 -1.26 10.45
CA ASN A 115 -13.38 -0.97 11.89
C ASN A 115 -13.79 -2.21 12.68
N LYS A 116 -13.63 -2.15 14.01
CA LYS A 116 -13.85 -3.27 14.93
C LYS A 116 -15.29 -3.77 15.02
N THR A 117 -16.25 -3.07 14.39
CA THR A 117 -17.65 -3.49 14.32
C THR A 117 -17.87 -4.65 13.35
N TYR A 118 -16.95 -4.83 12.41
CA TYR A 118 -17.00 -5.92 11.41
C TYR A 118 -15.98 -6.99 11.76
N ASP A 119 -16.33 -8.26 11.57
CA ASP A 119 -15.39 -9.37 11.66
C ASP A 119 -14.56 -9.42 10.36
N PHE A 120 -13.33 -8.89 10.44
CA PHE A 120 -12.43 -8.82 9.28
C PHE A 120 -12.11 -10.20 8.68
N ASP A 121 -12.05 -11.23 9.47
CA ASP A 121 -11.69 -12.56 9.00
C ASP A 121 -12.88 -13.22 8.28
N ASN A 122 -14.12 -12.88 8.66
CA ASN A 122 -15.37 -13.42 8.14
C ASN A 122 -16.32 -12.34 7.61
N LEU A 123 -15.80 -11.40 6.80
CA LEU A 123 -16.63 -10.36 6.16
C LEU A 123 -17.71 -10.99 5.28
N SER A 124 -18.96 -10.70 5.58
CA SER A 124 -20.07 -11.09 4.72
C SER A 124 -20.13 -10.23 3.46
N LYS A 125 -20.85 -10.71 2.44
CA LYS A 125 -21.10 -9.94 1.22
C LYS A 125 -21.73 -8.58 1.54
N ASN A 126 -22.70 -8.55 2.43
CA ASN A 126 -23.41 -7.33 2.82
C ASN A 126 -22.48 -6.33 3.52
N ASP A 127 -21.59 -6.82 4.41
CA ASP A 127 -20.60 -5.95 5.08
C ASP A 127 -19.66 -5.28 4.09
N ILE A 128 -19.20 -6.03 3.08
CA ILE A 128 -18.31 -5.54 2.03
C ILE A 128 -19.01 -4.45 1.21
N GLU A 129 -20.23 -4.71 0.76
CA GLU A 129 -21.02 -3.77 -0.03
C GLU A 129 -21.33 -2.50 0.78
N GLU A 130 -21.77 -2.63 2.03
CA GLU A 130 -22.01 -1.51 2.94
C GLU A 130 -20.77 -0.64 3.15
N LEU A 131 -19.62 -1.26 3.41
CA LEU A 131 -18.35 -0.55 3.57
C LEU A 131 -17.97 0.25 2.33
N ILE A 132 -18.18 -0.32 1.14
CA ILE A 132 -17.91 0.33 -0.14
C ILE A 132 -18.88 1.51 -0.34
N GLU A 133 -20.17 1.30 -0.13
CA GLU A 133 -21.19 2.34 -0.31
C GLU A 133 -20.99 3.52 0.64
N LEU A 134 -20.74 3.25 1.93
CA LEU A 134 -20.39 4.28 2.90
C LEU A 134 -19.14 5.07 2.49
N LYS A 135 -18.15 4.42 1.89
CA LYS A 135 -16.96 5.10 1.40
C LYS A 135 -17.28 5.98 0.20
N ILE A 136 -18.04 5.48 -0.77
CA ILE A 136 -18.49 6.24 -1.95
C ILE A 136 -19.30 7.48 -1.50
N GLN A 137 -20.22 7.31 -0.57
CA GLN A 137 -21.01 8.40 -0.05
C GLN A 137 -20.13 9.47 0.60
N LYS A 138 -19.19 9.07 1.47
CA LYS A 138 -18.25 10.00 2.10
C LYS A 138 -17.39 10.76 1.09
N GLU A 139 -16.95 10.10 0.03
CA GLU A 139 -16.18 10.77 -1.04
C GLU A 139 -17.06 11.76 -1.83
N LYS A 140 -18.31 11.39 -2.12
CA LYS A 140 -19.29 12.31 -2.75
C LYS A 140 -19.59 13.52 -1.87
N GLU A 141 -19.76 13.35 -0.57
CA GLU A 141 -20.01 14.45 0.38
C GLU A 141 -18.83 15.41 0.55
N LYS A 142 -17.60 14.90 0.30
CA LYS A 142 -16.40 15.75 0.28
C LYS A 142 -16.26 16.57 -0.98
N LEU A 143 -16.72 16.04 -2.11
CA LEU A 143 -16.60 16.71 -3.39
C LEU A 143 -17.52 17.93 -3.43
N VAL A 144 -16.97 19.11 -3.68
CA VAL A 144 -17.71 20.38 -3.84
C VAL A 144 -17.92 20.67 -5.32
N SER A 145 -16.87 20.59 -6.11
CA SER A 145 -16.89 20.81 -7.56
C SER A 145 -15.81 19.97 -8.24
N GLU A 146 -16.05 19.55 -9.46
CA GLU A 146 -15.09 18.79 -10.26
C GLU A 146 -15.17 19.24 -11.72
N TRP A 147 -14.00 19.47 -12.30
CA TRP A 147 -13.80 19.70 -13.74
C TRP A 147 -12.99 18.55 -14.28
N VAL A 148 -13.70 17.58 -14.85
CA VAL A 148 -13.13 16.27 -15.24
C VAL A 148 -12.10 16.44 -16.35
N ASP A 149 -12.38 17.28 -17.34
CA ASP A 149 -11.53 17.48 -18.51
C ASP A 149 -10.18 18.12 -18.14
N GLU A 150 -10.17 18.99 -17.12
CA GLU A 150 -8.95 19.63 -16.61
C GLU A 150 -8.30 18.85 -15.46
N GLY A 151 -8.95 17.80 -14.98
CA GLY A 151 -8.49 16.99 -13.85
C GLY A 151 -8.40 17.78 -12.54
N ILE A 152 -9.27 18.79 -12.37
CA ILE A 152 -9.32 19.66 -11.19
C ILE A 152 -10.51 19.29 -10.32
N LYS A 153 -10.28 19.25 -9.01
CA LYS A 153 -11.31 18.97 -8.00
C LYS A 153 -11.23 19.96 -6.85
N VAL A 154 -12.39 20.36 -6.36
CA VAL A 154 -12.54 21.10 -5.11
C VAL A 154 -13.18 20.17 -4.09
N GLU A 155 -12.51 19.92 -2.99
CA GLU A 155 -12.93 18.99 -1.96
C GLU A 155 -12.92 19.63 -0.58
N LYS A 156 -13.84 19.20 0.27
CA LYS A 156 -13.81 19.50 1.72
C LYS A 156 -12.66 18.73 2.37
N GLY A 157 -11.69 19.45 2.89
CA GLY A 157 -10.58 18.91 3.67
C GLY A 157 -10.91 18.73 5.15
N ARG A 158 -9.91 18.46 5.95
CA ARG A 158 -10.03 18.37 7.41
C ARG A 158 -10.20 19.77 8.00
N TRP A 159 -10.90 19.86 9.14
CA TRP A 159 -11.04 21.10 9.93
C TRP A 159 -11.83 22.21 9.22
N GLY A 160 -12.78 21.85 8.35
CA GLY A 160 -13.60 22.81 7.61
C GLY A 160 -12.85 23.58 6.52
N ARG A 161 -11.67 23.14 6.15
CA ARG A 161 -10.90 23.71 5.04
C ARG A 161 -11.42 23.15 3.72
N SER A 162 -11.18 23.87 2.64
CA SER A 162 -11.42 23.40 1.27
C SER A 162 -10.12 23.38 0.50
N ILE A 163 -9.97 22.41 -0.39
CA ILE A 163 -8.72 22.14 -1.10
C ILE A 163 -9.05 22.01 -2.59
N ILE A 164 -8.30 22.72 -3.43
CA ILE A 164 -8.23 22.47 -4.87
C ILE A 164 -7.12 21.49 -5.13
N SER A 165 -7.39 20.44 -5.88
CA SER A 165 -6.39 19.47 -6.31
C SER A 165 -6.38 19.32 -7.83
N SER A 166 -5.17 19.25 -8.41
CA SER A 166 -4.93 18.90 -9.80
C SER A 166 -3.77 17.92 -9.87
N GLY A 167 -4.08 16.66 -10.13
CA GLY A 167 -3.12 15.58 -10.07
C GLY A 167 -2.50 15.43 -8.66
N LYS A 168 -1.17 15.60 -8.57
CA LYS A 168 -0.43 15.57 -7.28
C LYS A 168 -0.39 16.91 -6.55
N LYS A 169 -0.74 18.00 -7.21
CA LYS A 169 -0.73 19.34 -6.62
C LYS A 169 -1.99 19.57 -5.82
N LYS A 170 -1.85 20.17 -4.63
CA LYS A 170 -2.96 20.53 -3.74
C LYS A 170 -2.72 21.92 -3.21
N VAL A 171 -3.74 22.75 -3.26
CA VAL A 171 -3.74 24.12 -2.74
C VAL A 171 -4.92 24.29 -1.81
N GLU A 172 -4.68 24.85 -0.64
CA GLU A 172 -5.74 25.19 0.33
C GLU A 172 -6.46 26.46 -0.13
N ILE A 173 -7.78 26.45 -0.09
CA ILE A 173 -8.61 27.62 -0.39
C ILE A 173 -8.69 28.48 0.87
N PRO A 174 -8.39 29.80 0.79
CA PRO A 174 -8.59 30.72 1.90
C PRO A 174 -10.02 30.66 2.43
N LYS A 175 -10.20 30.85 3.74
CA LYS A 175 -11.51 30.73 4.41
C LYS A 175 -12.53 31.77 3.95
N GLU A 176 -12.05 32.87 3.42
CA GLU A 176 -12.85 34.00 2.91
C GLU A 176 -13.48 33.68 1.56
N ILE A 177 -13.02 32.64 0.87
CA ILE A 177 -13.55 32.25 -0.44
C ILE A 177 -14.51 31.08 -0.26
N ASP A 178 -15.74 31.23 -0.72
CA ASP A 178 -16.68 30.11 -0.77
C ASP A 178 -16.22 29.14 -1.87
N PRO A 179 -15.89 27.88 -1.51
CA PRO A 179 -15.41 26.89 -2.47
C PRO A 179 -16.41 26.57 -3.58
N LYS A 180 -17.69 26.90 -3.41
CA LYS A 180 -18.73 26.70 -4.42
C LYS A 180 -18.74 27.77 -5.50
N THR A 181 -18.10 28.91 -5.23
CA THR A 181 -18.05 30.04 -6.19
C THR A 181 -16.83 30.00 -7.08
N ILE A 182 -15.97 29.01 -6.93
CA ILE A 182 -14.75 28.88 -7.73
C ILE A 182 -15.13 28.40 -9.12
N THR A 183 -14.65 29.12 -10.12
CA THR A 183 -14.77 28.83 -11.55
C THR A 183 -13.39 28.60 -12.15
N LEU A 184 -13.33 28.16 -13.41
CA LEU A 184 -12.08 27.93 -14.14
C LEU A 184 -11.63 29.16 -14.94
N ASP A 185 -12.23 30.30 -14.76
CA ASP A 185 -11.89 31.54 -15.50
C ASP A 185 -10.55 32.12 -15.08
#